data_c283c4cc39cbfcee18ce8a9f975cabbe
#
_entry.id   c283c4cc39cbfcee18ce8a9f975cabbe
#
_cell.length_a   1.000
_cell.length_b   1.000
_cell.length_c   1.000
_cell.angle_alpha   90.00
_cell.angle_beta   90.00
_cell.angle_gamma   90.00
#
_symmetry.space_group_name_H-M   'P 1'
#
loop_
_entity.id
_entity.type
_entity.pdbx_description
1 polymer ?
#
loop_
_entity_poly.entity_id
_entity_poly.type
_entity_poly.pdbx_seq_one_letter_code
_entity_poly.pdbx_strand_id
1 'polypeptide(L)'
;MVKKLVVSVVIALAAAACQNQQDQTQRDVWNANYNVAFDVMVACLAAPPQGAFQVYAPAYPEAGMARIVFIPANTPQARSEYVVLQMVGNNSMVSWKRFGNTTGGLDWLDGEARKRANACAGM
;
A
#
# COMPACT_ATOMS: atom_id res chain seq x y z
N MET A 1 -10.31 2.88 48.97
CA MET A 1 -10.66 1.72 48.14
C MET A 1 -11.39 2.08 46.86
N VAL A 2 -12.22 3.11 46.86
CA VAL A 2 -12.96 3.54 45.66
C VAL A 2 -12.08 4.18 44.62
N LYS A 3 -10.94 4.77 45.01
CA LYS A 3 -10.01 5.45 44.12
C LYS A 3 -9.23 4.51 43.17
N LYS A 4 -9.08 3.25 43.48
CA LYS A 4 -8.36 2.29 42.64
C LYS A 4 -9.18 1.77 41.44
N LEU A 5 -10.49 1.82 41.53
CA LEU A 5 -11.40 1.38 40.49
C LEU A 5 -11.54 2.38 39.35
N VAL A 6 -11.38 3.67 39.65
CA VAL A 6 -11.53 4.76 38.66
C VAL A 6 -10.33 4.83 37.71
N VAL A 7 -9.13 4.49 38.18
CA VAL A 7 -7.90 4.54 37.37
C VAL A 7 -7.86 3.44 36.31
N SER A 8 -8.44 2.27 36.60
CA SER A 8 -8.47 1.15 35.65
C SER A 8 -9.36 1.40 34.43
N VAL A 9 -10.45 2.17 34.60
CA VAL A 9 -11.41 2.46 33.53
C VAL A 9 -10.82 3.45 32.52
N VAL A 10 -10.01 4.40 32.96
CA VAL A 10 -9.41 5.43 32.10
C VAL A 10 -8.35 4.81 31.16
N ILE A 11 -7.60 3.82 31.62
CA ILE A 11 -6.58 3.15 30.81
C ILE A 11 -7.21 2.31 29.70
N ALA A 12 -8.35 1.66 29.96
CA ALA A 12 -9.05 0.86 28.96
C ALA A 12 -9.63 1.71 27.83
N LEU A 13 -10.11 2.92 28.12
CA LEU A 13 -10.65 3.84 27.11
C LEU A 13 -9.57 4.40 26.19
N ALA A 14 -8.37 4.67 26.70
CA ALA A 14 -7.26 5.16 25.90
C ALA A 14 -6.75 4.10 24.91
N ALA A 15 -6.71 2.83 25.28
CA ALA A 15 -6.29 1.74 24.41
C ALA A 15 -7.28 1.51 23.26
N ALA A 16 -8.59 1.62 23.51
CA ALA A 16 -9.63 1.47 22.50
C ALA A 16 -9.58 2.59 21.44
N ALA A 17 -9.28 3.83 21.85
CA ALA A 17 -9.17 4.97 20.93
C ALA A 17 -7.98 4.84 19.97
N CYS A 18 -6.85 4.27 20.40
CA CYS A 18 -5.68 4.05 19.55
C CYS A 18 -5.90 2.97 18.49
N GLN A 19 -6.70 1.96 18.76
CA GLN A 19 -7.01 0.91 17.81
C GLN A 19 -7.89 1.37 16.65
N ASN A 20 -8.82 2.30 16.91
CA ASN A 20 -9.73 2.81 15.88
C ASN A 20 -9.07 3.73 14.88
N GLN A 21 -7.94 4.34 15.20
CA GLN A 21 -7.23 5.23 14.28
C GLN A 21 -6.39 4.49 13.24
N GLN A 22 -6.05 3.24 13.47
CA GLN A 22 -5.23 2.46 12.54
C GLN A 22 -6.03 1.84 11.40
N ASP A 23 -7.35 1.68 11.55
CA ASP A 23 -8.18 0.97 10.58
C ASP A 23 -8.69 1.85 9.43
N GLN A 24 -8.45 3.17 9.45
CA GLN A 24 -9.10 4.09 8.51
C GLN A 24 -8.22 4.56 7.34
N THR A 25 -6.93 4.20 7.26
CA THR A 25 -6.03 4.90 6.35
C THR A 25 -5.61 4.15 5.10
N GLN A 26 -5.60 2.84 5.11
CA GLN A 26 -5.21 2.06 3.92
C GLN A 26 -5.87 0.70 3.92
N ARG A 27 -6.30 0.25 2.73
CA ARG A 27 -6.79 -1.11 2.53
C ARG A 27 -5.87 -1.85 1.57
N ASP A 28 -5.40 -3.03 2.01
CA ASP A 28 -4.76 -3.98 1.13
C ASP A 28 -5.80 -4.54 0.17
N VAL A 29 -5.57 -4.35 -1.12
CA VAL A 29 -6.44 -4.91 -2.16
C VAL A 29 -5.93 -6.28 -2.58
N TRP A 30 -4.63 -6.36 -2.87
CA TRP A 30 -3.97 -7.63 -3.16
C TRP A 30 -2.50 -7.54 -2.77
N ASN A 31 -1.88 -8.69 -2.60
CA ASN A 31 -0.44 -8.82 -2.50
C ASN A 31 0.02 -10.09 -3.22
N ALA A 32 1.23 -10.06 -3.74
CA ALA A 32 1.79 -11.15 -4.50
C ALA A 32 3.30 -11.20 -4.31
N ASN A 33 3.84 -12.40 -4.30
CA ASN A 33 5.27 -12.63 -4.29
C ASN A 33 5.76 -12.81 -5.73
N TYR A 34 6.88 -12.16 -6.05
CA TYR A 34 7.49 -12.23 -7.37
C TYR A 34 8.95 -12.68 -7.24
N ASN A 35 9.39 -13.47 -8.18
CA ASN A 35 10.78 -13.90 -8.28
C ASN A 35 11.59 -12.86 -9.05
N VAL A 36 11.60 -11.65 -8.53
CA VAL A 36 12.28 -10.48 -9.10
C VAL A 36 12.94 -9.73 -7.95
N ALA A 37 14.16 -9.27 -8.15
CA ALA A 37 14.89 -8.51 -7.14
C ALA A 37 14.16 -7.21 -6.79
N PHE A 38 14.26 -6.79 -5.55
CA PHE A 38 13.57 -5.61 -5.00
C PHE A 38 13.83 -4.36 -5.84
N ASP A 39 15.08 -4.03 -6.12
CA ASP A 39 15.45 -2.84 -6.87
C ASP A 39 14.96 -2.87 -8.33
N VAL A 40 14.94 -4.03 -8.94
CA VAL A 40 14.41 -4.22 -10.30
C VAL A 40 12.90 -4.01 -10.32
N MET A 41 12.19 -4.59 -9.36
CA MET A 41 10.73 -4.41 -9.26
C MET A 41 10.38 -2.95 -9.01
N VAL A 42 11.06 -2.28 -8.08
CA VAL A 42 10.82 -0.87 -7.78
C VAL A 42 11.05 0.00 -9.02
N ALA A 43 12.15 -0.20 -9.73
CA ALA A 43 12.46 0.57 -10.94
C ALA A 43 11.40 0.38 -12.03
N CYS A 44 10.94 -0.85 -12.20
CA CYS A 44 9.90 -1.16 -13.20
C CYS A 44 8.56 -0.52 -12.85
N LEU A 45 8.11 -0.65 -11.60
CA LEU A 45 6.84 -0.10 -11.16
C LEU A 45 6.85 1.44 -11.13
N ALA A 46 8.00 2.05 -10.83
CA ALA A 46 8.14 3.50 -10.79
C ALA A 46 8.39 4.12 -12.16
N ALA A 47 8.61 3.33 -13.20
CA ALA A 47 8.77 3.84 -14.54
C ALA A 47 7.48 4.53 -15.01
N PRO A 48 7.57 5.64 -15.78
CA PRO A 48 6.38 6.32 -16.25
C PRO A 48 5.49 5.37 -17.04
N PRO A 49 4.18 5.28 -16.71
CA PRO A 49 3.26 4.47 -17.49
C PRO A 49 2.98 5.16 -18.82
N GLN A 50 2.66 4.36 -19.79
CA GLN A 50 2.08 4.87 -21.03
C GLN A 50 0.59 5.08 -20.76
N GLY A 51 0.11 6.33 -20.89
CA GLY A 51 -1.30 6.66 -20.75
C GLY A 51 -1.62 7.56 -19.57
N ALA A 52 -2.82 7.39 -19.02
CA ALA A 52 -3.49 8.34 -18.15
C ALA A 52 -3.17 8.17 -16.66
N PHE A 53 -1.95 7.75 -16.31
CA PHE A 53 -1.56 7.57 -14.91
C PHE A 53 -0.39 8.45 -14.55
N GLN A 54 -0.38 8.96 -13.34
CA GLN A 54 0.72 9.68 -12.77
C GLN A 54 1.39 8.80 -11.71
N VAL A 55 2.68 8.57 -11.86
CA VAL A 55 3.48 7.77 -10.92
C VAL A 55 4.51 8.68 -10.28
N TYR A 56 4.56 8.67 -8.98
CA TYR A 56 5.53 9.46 -8.24
C TYR A 56 6.81 8.66 -8.00
N ALA A 57 7.91 9.38 -7.78
CA ALA A 57 9.18 8.77 -7.43
C ALA A 57 9.04 7.90 -6.18
N PRO A 58 9.72 6.76 -6.10
CA PRO A 58 9.58 5.88 -4.94
C PRO A 58 10.12 6.53 -3.66
N ALA A 59 9.40 6.34 -2.56
CA ALA A 59 9.85 6.68 -1.23
C ALA A 59 10.35 5.42 -0.52
N TYR A 60 11.38 5.55 0.28
CA TYR A 60 11.98 4.44 1.02
C TYR A 60 11.87 4.72 2.52
N PRO A 61 10.73 4.34 3.16
CA PRO A 61 10.54 4.62 4.59
C PRO A 61 11.52 3.84 5.47
N GLU A 62 11.98 2.69 5.00
CA GLU A 62 12.99 1.89 5.67
C GLU A 62 13.75 1.04 4.66
N ALA A 63 14.86 0.44 5.09
CA ALA A 63 15.65 -0.41 4.22
C ALA A 63 14.83 -1.63 3.77
N GLY A 64 14.88 -1.93 2.47
CA GLY A 64 14.14 -3.05 1.90
C GLY A 64 12.64 -2.81 1.74
N MET A 65 12.20 -1.56 1.83
CA MET A 65 10.80 -1.18 1.63
C MET A 65 10.72 0.03 0.73
N ALA A 66 9.87 -0.02 -0.29
CA ALA A 66 9.60 1.11 -1.17
C ALA A 66 8.10 1.33 -1.30
N ARG A 67 7.70 2.60 -1.37
CA ARG A 67 6.31 2.99 -1.60
C ARG A 67 6.25 3.83 -2.87
N ILE A 68 5.36 3.45 -3.77
CA ILE A 68 5.20 4.09 -5.08
C ILE A 68 3.75 4.53 -5.21
N VAL A 69 3.50 5.83 -5.18
CA VAL A 69 2.17 6.40 -5.30
C VAL A 69 1.77 6.48 -6.76
N PHE A 70 0.53 6.09 -7.03
CA PHE A 70 -0.03 5.93 -8.37
C PHE A 70 -1.40 6.60 -8.40
N ILE A 71 -1.56 7.59 -9.29
CA ILE A 71 -2.79 8.38 -9.37
C ILE A 71 -3.31 8.35 -10.80
N PRO A 72 -4.53 7.84 -11.03
CA PRO A 72 -5.15 7.95 -12.36
C PRO A 72 -5.48 9.39 -12.68
N ALA A 73 -5.14 9.85 -13.88
CA ALA A 73 -5.39 11.22 -14.31
C ALA A 73 -6.90 11.55 -14.33
N ASN A 74 -7.72 10.59 -14.73
CA ASN A 74 -9.17 10.79 -14.83
C ASN A 74 -9.91 10.67 -13.50
N THR A 75 -9.26 10.15 -12.49
CA THR A 75 -9.87 9.92 -11.18
C THR A 75 -8.84 10.21 -10.08
N PRO A 76 -8.48 11.49 -9.86
CA PRO A 76 -7.42 11.83 -8.90
C PRO A 76 -7.71 11.38 -7.47
N GLN A 77 -8.97 11.24 -7.11
CA GLN A 77 -9.39 10.75 -5.80
C GLN A 77 -9.15 9.25 -5.61
N ALA A 78 -8.86 8.53 -6.68
CA ALA A 78 -8.52 7.10 -6.62
C ALA A 78 -7.03 6.87 -6.37
N ARG A 79 -6.43 7.68 -5.51
CA ARG A 79 -5.03 7.56 -5.13
C ARG A 79 -4.77 6.20 -4.52
N SER A 80 -3.71 5.55 -5.01
CA SER A 80 -3.32 4.21 -4.59
C SER A 80 -1.80 4.12 -4.49
N GLU A 81 -1.29 3.05 -3.94
CA GLU A 81 0.16 2.85 -3.90
C GLU A 81 0.54 1.39 -3.99
N TYR A 82 1.72 1.15 -4.55
CA TYR A 82 2.42 -0.11 -4.38
C TYR A 82 3.31 -0.01 -3.14
N VAL A 83 3.35 -1.06 -2.36
CA VAL A 83 4.37 -1.26 -1.34
C VAL A 83 5.19 -2.46 -1.76
N VAL A 84 6.48 -2.27 -1.98
CA VAL A 84 7.40 -3.33 -2.39
C VAL A 84 8.31 -3.65 -1.22
N LEU A 85 8.36 -4.92 -0.85
CA LEU A 85 9.22 -5.41 0.22
C LEU A 85 10.29 -6.33 -0.36
N GLN A 86 11.52 -6.12 0.07
CA GLN A 86 12.62 -7.03 -0.25
C GLN A 86 12.44 -8.33 0.53
N MET A 87 12.46 -9.43 -0.18
CA MET A 87 12.36 -10.75 0.39
C MET A 87 13.70 -11.48 0.29
N VAL A 88 13.79 -12.64 0.90
CA VAL A 88 15.01 -13.45 0.89
C VAL A 88 15.39 -13.83 -0.55
N GLY A 89 16.67 -13.70 -0.88
CA GLY A 89 17.16 -13.94 -2.24
C GLY A 89 16.76 -12.81 -3.19
N ASN A 90 16.58 -13.14 -4.46
CA ASN A 90 16.14 -12.20 -5.50
C ASN A 90 14.63 -12.17 -5.63
N ASN A 91 13.92 -12.05 -4.50
CA ASN A 91 12.47 -12.05 -4.46
C ASN A 91 11.97 -10.74 -3.89
N SER A 92 10.76 -10.38 -4.27
CA SER A 92 10.06 -9.22 -3.74
C SER A 92 8.59 -9.55 -3.52
N MET A 93 7.97 -8.88 -2.54
CA MET A 93 6.53 -8.94 -2.34
C MET A 93 5.96 -7.58 -2.70
N VAL A 94 4.93 -7.57 -3.53
CA VAL A 94 4.24 -6.35 -3.94
C VAL A 94 2.84 -6.36 -3.36
N SER A 95 2.52 -5.30 -2.62
CA SER A 95 1.17 -5.07 -2.12
C SER A 95 0.57 -3.86 -2.83
N TRP A 96 -0.70 -3.94 -3.17
CA TRP A 96 -1.45 -2.84 -3.75
C TRP A 96 -2.45 -2.36 -2.73
N LYS A 97 -2.41 -1.06 -2.43
CA LYS A 97 -3.22 -0.43 -1.40
C LYS A 97 -3.96 0.76 -1.97
N ARG A 98 -5.22 0.93 -1.55
CA ARG A 98 -6.02 2.11 -1.84
C ARG A 98 -6.03 3.05 -0.65
N PHE A 99 -6.06 4.35 -0.94
CA PHE A 99 -6.25 5.39 0.08
C PHE A 99 -7.72 5.82 0.11
N GLY A 100 -8.21 6.10 1.30
CA GLY A 100 -9.50 6.74 1.52
C GLY A 100 -10.70 5.82 1.31
N ASN A 101 -11.87 6.45 1.27
CA ASN A 101 -13.17 5.78 1.22
C ASN A 101 -13.69 5.66 -0.21
N THR A 102 -12.85 5.33 -1.18
CA THR A 102 -13.33 5.09 -2.53
C THR A 102 -14.14 3.80 -2.54
N THR A 103 -15.42 3.94 -2.78
CA THR A 103 -16.35 2.83 -2.87
C THR A 103 -16.58 2.47 -4.32
N GLY A 104 -16.40 1.21 -4.67
CA GLY A 104 -16.82 0.63 -5.93
C GLY A 104 -16.21 1.24 -7.20
N GLY A 105 -16.35 0.57 -8.33
CA GLY A 105 -15.96 1.08 -9.62
C GLY A 105 -14.46 1.15 -9.90
N LEU A 106 -13.60 0.69 -8.99
CA LEU A 106 -12.15 0.74 -9.15
C LEU A 106 -11.51 -0.63 -9.37
N ASP A 107 -12.30 -1.65 -9.64
CA ASP A 107 -11.77 -3.00 -9.92
C ASP A 107 -10.86 -3.00 -11.14
N TRP A 108 -11.17 -2.16 -12.12
CA TRP A 108 -10.32 -1.99 -13.30
C TRP A 108 -8.92 -1.51 -12.93
N LEU A 109 -8.82 -0.57 -11.97
CA LEU A 109 -7.55 -0.02 -11.52
C LEU A 109 -6.73 -1.08 -10.79
N ASP A 110 -7.37 -1.86 -9.94
CA ASP A 110 -6.72 -2.97 -9.23
C ASP A 110 -6.19 -4.02 -10.20
N GLY A 111 -6.96 -4.32 -11.23
CA GLY A 111 -6.57 -5.23 -12.29
C GLY A 111 -5.40 -4.72 -13.11
N GLU A 112 -5.41 -3.43 -13.46
CA GLU A 112 -4.31 -2.81 -14.20
C GLU A 112 -3.02 -2.76 -13.35
N ALA A 113 -3.14 -2.47 -12.05
CA ALA A 113 -1.99 -2.48 -11.15
C ALA A 113 -1.37 -3.88 -11.05
N ARG A 114 -2.21 -4.92 -10.98
CA ARG A 114 -1.76 -6.31 -10.94
C ARG A 114 -1.07 -6.71 -12.24
N LYS A 115 -1.69 -6.36 -13.36
CA LYS A 115 -1.15 -6.64 -14.70
C LYS A 115 0.22 -5.99 -14.89
N ARG A 116 0.38 -4.76 -14.43
CA ARG A 116 1.66 -4.05 -14.48
C ARG A 116 2.73 -4.76 -13.65
N ALA A 117 2.40 -5.16 -12.42
CA ALA A 117 3.33 -5.89 -11.56
C ALA A 117 3.73 -7.23 -12.17
N ASN A 118 2.77 -7.95 -12.75
CA ASN A 118 3.04 -9.21 -13.45
C ASN A 118 3.97 -8.99 -14.64
N ALA A 119 3.75 -7.92 -15.42
CA ALA A 119 4.61 -7.59 -16.55
C ALA A 119 6.04 -7.27 -16.10
N CYS A 120 6.21 -6.59 -14.97
CA CYS A 120 7.52 -6.33 -14.39
C CYS A 120 8.24 -7.62 -13.97
N ALA A 121 7.49 -8.68 -13.68
CA ALA A 121 8.05 -9.99 -13.35
C ALA A 121 8.23 -10.89 -14.59
N GLY A 122 7.95 -10.40 -15.78
CA GLY A 122 8.07 -11.19 -17.00
C GLY A 122 6.95 -12.20 -17.21
N MET A 123 5.81 -11.97 -16.60
CA MET A 123 4.66 -12.88 -16.66
C MET A 123 3.65 -12.45 -17.73
#